data_02f0f8ffde19a129fcafaafa42b75974
#
_entry.id   02f0f8ffde19a129fcafaafa42b75974
#
_cell.length_a   1.000
_cell.length_b   1.000
_cell.length_c   1.000
_cell.angle_alpha   90.00
_cell.angle_beta   90.00
_cell.angle_gamma   90.00
#
_symmetry.space_group_name_H-M   'P 1'
#
loop_
_entity.id
_entity.type
_entity.pdbx_description
1 polymer ?
#
loop_
_entity_poly.entity_id
_entity_poly.type
_entity_poly.pdbx_seq_one_letter_code
_entity_poly.pdbx_strand_id
1 'polypeptide(L)'
;MGRKMKKVAIVTIESLNYGNRLQNYALQEILKSLNCSVKTLHRVHESRTVTSCAKRMAQNILQTKAAKFRQFDVNIDFSDIILGKDDYPNGLAEEFDYFVVGSDQVWNPYYAFAGGECDFLTFAKNDQKISYAASFGVSIIPEKKEIEYAEYLKSFKSISVREHQGAIIVKKLSGRDATVVLD
;
A
#
# COMPACT_ATOMS: atom_id res chain seq x y z
N MET A 1 3.19 5.27 33.21
CA MET A 1 4.09 5.52 32.05
C MET A 1 3.24 5.48 30.80
N GLY A 2 2.98 6.63 30.17
CA GLY A 2 2.15 6.70 28.95
C GLY A 2 2.84 5.96 27.80
N ARG A 3 2.12 5.05 27.12
CA ARG A 3 2.63 4.33 25.95
C ARG A 3 2.88 5.35 24.83
N LYS A 4 4.11 5.48 24.36
CA LYS A 4 4.45 6.38 23.25
C LYS A 4 3.57 6.02 22.04
N MET A 5 2.90 7.01 21.46
CA MET A 5 2.07 6.85 20.26
C MET A 5 2.93 6.34 19.10
N LYS A 6 2.46 5.28 18.43
CA LYS A 6 3.18 4.66 17.32
C LYS A 6 2.95 5.43 16.02
N LYS A 7 4.02 5.65 15.25
CA LYS A 7 3.95 6.23 13.91
C LYS A 7 3.75 5.12 12.89
N VAL A 8 2.67 5.20 12.10
CA VAL A 8 2.32 4.19 11.10
C VAL A 8 2.18 4.84 9.74
N ALA A 9 2.83 4.26 8.74
CA ALA A 9 2.65 4.63 7.34
C ALA A 9 1.72 3.65 6.63
N ILE A 10 0.74 4.16 5.88
CA ILE A 10 -0.11 3.37 4.97
C ILE A 10 0.48 3.43 3.57
N VAL A 11 0.64 2.27 2.93
CA VAL A 11 1.04 2.09 1.53
C VAL A 11 -0.10 1.40 0.79
N THR A 12 -0.77 2.09 -0.11
CA THR A 12 -1.89 1.54 -0.87
C THR A 12 -1.95 2.11 -2.28
N ILE A 13 -2.81 1.55 -3.13
CA ILE A 13 -3.01 2.04 -4.49
C ILE A 13 -3.71 3.41 -4.42
N GLU A 14 -3.10 4.39 -5.07
CA GLU A 14 -3.65 5.74 -5.22
C GLU A 14 -4.15 5.93 -6.65
N SER A 15 -5.47 5.87 -6.84
CA SER A 15 -6.11 6.01 -8.16
C SER A 15 -7.36 6.88 -8.08
N LEU A 16 -7.92 7.29 -9.23
CA LEU A 16 -9.19 8.00 -9.32
C LEU A 16 -10.39 7.04 -9.16
N ASN A 17 -10.43 6.38 -8.00
CA ASN A 17 -11.47 5.43 -7.61
C ASN A 17 -11.93 5.70 -6.16
N TYR A 18 -13.25 5.80 -5.95
CA TYR A 18 -13.81 6.01 -4.62
C TYR A 18 -13.48 4.88 -3.64
N GLY A 19 -13.48 3.64 -4.10
CA GLY A 19 -13.10 2.49 -3.28
C GLY A 19 -11.71 2.64 -2.66
N ASN A 20 -10.71 3.07 -3.45
CA ASN A 20 -9.36 3.29 -2.94
C ASN A 20 -9.30 4.37 -1.85
N ARG A 21 -10.08 5.46 -1.98
CA ARG A 21 -10.11 6.52 -0.98
C ARG A 21 -10.80 6.08 0.30
N LEU A 22 -11.96 5.44 0.15
CA LEU A 22 -12.77 5.02 1.29
C LEU A 22 -12.05 3.97 2.14
N GLN A 23 -11.42 2.97 1.51
CA GLN A 23 -10.63 1.97 2.23
C GLN A 23 -9.42 2.57 2.94
N ASN A 24 -8.68 3.50 2.27
CA ASN A 24 -7.55 4.18 2.88
C ASN A 24 -7.99 5.02 4.08
N TYR A 25 -9.06 5.80 3.93
CA TYR A 25 -9.64 6.58 5.01
C TYR A 25 -10.10 5.69 6.18
N ALA A 26 -10.79 4.59 5.88
CA ALA A 26 -11.26 3.67 6.92
C ALA A 26 -10.08 3.04 7.69
N LEU A 27 -9.05 2.58 6.99
CA LEU A 27 -7.84 2.05 7.63
C LEU A 27 -7.13 3.10 8.47
N GLN A 28 -7.00 4.33 7.97
CA GLN A 28 -6.46 5.46 8.72
C GLN A 28 -7.22 5.67 10.04
N GLU A 29 -8.56 5.75 9.99
CA GLU A 29 -9.38 6.01 11.18
C GLU A 29 -9.32 4.85 12.19
N ILE A 30 -9.28 3.60 11.72
CA ILE A 30 -9.06 2.45 12.60
C ILE A 30 -7.70 2.54 13.30
N LEU A 31 -6.62 2.83 12.57
CA LEU A 31 -5.29 2.96 13.15
C LEU A 31 -5.20 4.14 14.14
N LYS A 32 -5.86 5.26 13.86
CA LYS A 32 -5.97 6.38 14.79
C LYS A 32 -6.74 5.98 16.07
N SER A 33 -7.81 5.20 15.95
CA SER A 33 -8.56 4.69 17.11
C SER A 33 -7.73 3.77 18.01
N LEU A 34 -6.69 3.14 17.46
CA LEU A 34 -5.68 2.36 18.18
C LEU A 34 -4.54 3.22 18.76
N ASN A 35 -4.72 4.53 18.81
CA ASN A 35 -3.73 5.50 19.31
C ASN A 35 -2.43 5.51 18.51
N CYS A 36 -2.54 5.43 17.18
CA CYS A 36 -1.42 5.60 16.25
C CYS A 36 -1.45 6.98 15.58
N SER A 37 -0.26 7.55 15.32
CA SER A 37 -0.08 8.66 14.38
C SER A 37 0.06 8.07 12.99
N VAL A 38 -0.85 8.40 12.08
CA VAL A 38 -0.96 7.75 10.77
C VAL A 38 -0.65 8.73 9.65
N LYS A 39 0.09 8.30 8.64
CA LYS A 39 0.28 9.01 7.37
C LYS A 39 0.13 8.04 6.20
N THR A 40 -0.51 8.46 5.12
CA THR A 40 -0.51 7.72 3.86
C THR A 40 0.63 8.22 2.98
N LEU A 41 1.47 7.32 2.48
CA LEU A 41 2.54 7.65 1.55
C LEU A 41 1.98 7.77 0.13
N HIS A 42 2.40 8.82 -0.61
CA HIS A 42 1.97 8.98 -1.99
C HIS A 42 2.55 7.90 -2.90
N ARG A 43 1.73 7.39 -3.82
CA ARG A 43 2.12 6.42 -4.85
C ARG A 43 2.09 7.06 -6.23
N VAL A 44 3.21 7.04 -6.95
CA VAL A 44 3.26 7.44 -8.35
C VAL A 44 3.47 6.23 -9.26
N HIS A 45 2.73 6.20 -10.35
CA HIS A 45 2.63 5.06 -11.26
C HIS A 45 3.43 5.21 -12.55
N GLU A 46 4.09 6.35 -12.74
CA GLU A 46 4.87 6.64 -13.96
C GLU A 46 6.22 7.28 -13.62
N SER A 47 7.23 7.04 -14.47
CA SER A 47 8.51 7.77 -14.40
C SER A 47 8.24 9.27 -14.56
N ARG A 48 8.66 10.05 -13.58
CA ARG A 48 8.50 11.51 -13.58
C ARG A 48 9.40 12.15 -14.64
N THR A 49 8.83 12.38 -15.83
CA THR A 49 9.29 13.53 -16.61
C THR A 49 8.43 14.73 -16.25
N VAL A 50 9.03 15.89 -16.02
CA VAL A 50 8.36 17.16 -15.66
C VAL A 50 7.21 17.49 -16.62
N THR A 51 7.31 17.09 -17.88
CA THR A 51 6.30 17.25 -18.94
C THR A 51 5.06 16.39 -18.73
N SER A 52 5.17 15.19 -18.18
CA SER A 52 4.00 14.34 -17.90
C SER A 52 3.23 14.82 -16.68
N CYS A 53 3.92 15.37 -15.70
CA CYS A 53 3.32 15.93 -14.49
C CYS A 53 2.50 17.21 -14.80
N ALA A 54 3.02 18.11 -15.62
CA ALA A 54 2.32 19.33 -16.04
C ALA A 54 1.08 19.04 -16.89
N LYS A 55 1.16 18.08 -17.84
CA LYS A 55 0.00 17.62 -18.62
C LYS A 55 -1.08 16.99 -17.74
N ARG A 56 -0.69 16.17 -16.78
CA ARG A 56 -1.63 15.52 -15.84
C ARG A 56 -2.27 16.53 -14.89
N MET A 57 -1.53 17.52 -14.40
CA MET A 57 -2.09 18.63 -13.63
C MET A 57 -3.15 19.41 -14.42
N ALA A 58 -2.85 19.76 -15.67
CA ALA A 58 -3.81 20.48 -16.54
C ALA A 58 -5.05 19.63 -16.83
N GLN A 59 -4.91 18.34 -17.13
CA GLN A 59 -6.03 17.42 -17.34
C GLN A 59 -6.88 17.21 -16.08
N ASN A 60 -6.26 17.15 -14.90
CA ASN A 60 -6.95 17.01 -13.62
C ASN A 60 -7.71 18.28 -13.19
N ILE A 61 -7.25 19.46 -13.61
CA ILE A 61 -7.95 20.72 -13.34
C ILE A 61 -9.28 20.80 -14.10
N LEU A 62 -9.35 20.20 -15.29
CA LEU A 62 -10.52 20.26 -16.17
C LEU A 62 -11.58 19.15 -15.88
N GLN A 63 -11.27 18.14 -15.05
CA GLN A 63 -12.20 17.05 -14.80
C GLN A 63 -12.92 17.20 -13.46
N THR A 64 -14.25 17.38 -13.53
CA THR A 64 -15.14 17.48 -12.34
C THR A 64 -15.02 16.27 -11.39
N LYS A 65 -14.75 15.07 -11.93
CA LYS A 65 -14.50 13.86 -11.15
C LYS A 65 -13.24 14.00 -10.28
N ALA A 66 -12.12 14.44 -10.87
CA ALA A 66 -10.88 14.66 -10.15
C ALA A 66 -10.99 15.76 -9.07
N ALA A 67 -11.83 16.78 -9.30
CA ALA A 67 -12.10 17.79 -8.30
C ALA A 67 -12.81 17.23 -7.06
N LYS A 68 -13.80 16.34 -7.25
CA LYS A 68 -14.49 15.65 -6.13
C LYS A 68 -13.56 14.74 -5.34
N PHE A 69 -12.62 14.05 -6.01
CA PHE A 69 -11.61 13.26 -5.31
C PHE A 69 -10.68 14.14 -4.46
N ARG A 70 -10.18 15.25 -5.01
CA ARG A 70 -9.37 16.20 -4.22
C ARG A 70 -10.13 16.75 -3.01
N GLN A 71 -11.43 16.99 -3.14
CA GLN A 71 -12.25 17.42 -2.02
C GLN A 71 -12.34 16.33 -0.93
N PHE A 72 -12.35 15.05 -1.30
CA PHE A 72 -12.32 13.95 -0.33
C PHE A 72 -10.93 13.74 0.29
N ASP A 73 -9.88 13.96 -0.51
CA ASP A 73 -8.48 13.73 -0.10
C ASP A 73 -8.05 14.57 1.12
N VAL A 74 -8.77 15.66 1.45
CA VAL A 74 -8.55 16.44 2.68
C VAL A 74 -8.80 15.63 3.96
N ASN A 75 -9.52 14.50 3.87
CA ASN A 75 -9.78 13.62 5.01
C ASN A 75 -8.68 12.57 5.21
N ILE A 76 -7.73 12.48 4.28
CA ILE A 76 -6.61 11.53 4.35
C ILE A 76 -5.35 12.29 4.71
N ASP A 77 -4.69 11.86 5.78
CA ASP A 77 -3.43 12.43 6.23
C ASP A 77 -2.27 11.96 5.35
N PHE A 78 -2.12 12.56 4.19
CA PHE A 78 -0.99 12.30 3.32
C PHE A 78 0.33 12.83 3.90
N SER A 79 1.41 12.14 3.59
CA SER A 79 2.79 12.56 3.82
C SER A 79 3.33 13.22 2.54
N ASP A 80 4.42 13.98 2.65
CA ASP A 80 5.15 14.50 1.48
C ASP A 80 6.03 13.43 0.82
N ILE A 81 6.12 12.24 1.41
CA ILE A 81 6.91 11.10 0.93
C ILE A 81 6.21 10.46 -0.26
N ILE A 82 6.98 10.26 -1.32
CA ILE A 82 6.49 9.70 -2.58
C ILE A 82 7.24 8.40 -2.88
N LEU A 83 6.47 7.35 -3.14
CA LEU A 83 6.98 6.04 -3.54
C LEU A 83 6.72 5.81 -5.04
N GLY A 84 7.73 5.34 -5.76
CA GLY A 84 7.56 4.70 -7.06
C GLY A 84 7.04 3.27 -6.92
N LYS A 85 7.18 2.46 -7.96
CA LYS A 85 6.91 1.01 -7.87
C LYS A 85 8.02 0.29 -7.12
N ASP A 86 9.25 0.58 -7.51
CA ASP A 86 10.48 -0.02 -6.99
C ASP A 86 11.49 1.08 -6.55
N ASP A 87 10.99 2.30 -6.26
CA ASP A 87 11.79 3.47 -5.89
C ASP A 87 11.23 4.12 -4.63
N TYR A 88 12.08 4.36 -3.65
CA TYR A 88 11.74 4.91 -2.34
C TYR A 88 12.92 5.69 -1.74
N PRO A 89 12.64 6.70 -0.87
CA PRO A 89 13.67 7.50 -0.22
C PRO A 89 14.55 6.66 0.72
N ASN A 90 15.86 6.96 0.74
CA ASN A 90 16.77 6.39 1.72
C ASN A 90 16.36 6.79 3.15
N GLY A 91 16.49 5.87 4.09
CA GLY A 91 16.18 6.13 5.50
C GLY A 91 14.69 6.11 5.85
N LEU A 92 13.81 5.77 4.91
CA LEU A 92 12.36 5.74 5.15
C LEU A 92 11.96 4.81 6.32
N ALA A 93 12.67 3.70 6.51
CA ALA A 93 12.42 2.75 7.59
C ALA A 93 12.55 3.35 9.01
N GLU A 94 13.34 4.40 9.16
CA GLU A 94 13.58 5.07 10.43
C GLU A 94 12.51 6.09 10.80
N GLU A 95 11.67 6.52 9.84
CA GLU A 95 10.66 7.55 10.05
C GLU A 95 9.39 7.02 10.74
N PHE A 96 9.12 5.71 10.61
CA PHE A 96 7.89 5.08 11.11
C PHE A 96 8.19 3.84 11.95
N ASP A 97 7.32 3.57 12.93
CA ASP A 97 7.38 2.33 13.71
C ASP A 97 6.85 1.13 12.91
N TYR A 98 5.85 1.33 12.05
CA TYR A 98 5.24 0.31 11.22
C TYR A 98 4.83 0.84 9.84
N PHE A 99 4.83 -0.04 8.86
CA PHE A 99 4.27 0.18 7.54
C PHE A 99 3.15 -0.83 7.32
N VAL A 100 1.98 -0.35 6.91
CA VAL A 100 0.81 -1.17 6.61
C VAL A 100 0.51 -1.06 5.13
N VAL A 101 0.64 -2.16 4.41
CA VAL A 101 0.30 -2.24 2.99
C VAL A 101 -1.10 -2.84 2.80
N GLY A 102 -1.87 -2.26 1.90
CA GLY A 102 -3.24 -2.65 1.61
C GLY A 102 -4.24 -1.55 2.06
N SER A 103 -5.52 -1.76 1.99
CA SER A 103 -6.09 -2.90 1.29
C SER A 103 -5.98 -2.73 -0.24
N ASP A 104 -6.79 -3.45 -1.05
CA ASP A 104 -6.78 -3.46 -2.51
C ASP A 104 -5.72 -4.40 -3.12
N GLN A 105 -5.70 -4.46 -4.45
CA GLN A 105 -4.87 -5.39 -5.24
C GLN A 105 -3.40 -4.94 -5.32
N VAL A 106 -2.83 -4.57 -4.18
CA VAL A 106 -1.44 -4.10 -4.06
C VAL A 106 -0.42 -5.16 -4.49
N TRP A 107 -0.77 -6.43 -4.44
CA TRP A 107 0.09 -7.55 -4.85
C TRP A 107 -0.26 -8.16 -6.20
N ASN A 108 -1.06 -7.44 -7.03
CA ASN A 108 -1.44 -7.95 -8.34
C ASN A 108 -0.24 -7.96 -9.31
N PRO A 109 0.18 -9.16 -9.81
CA PRO A 109 1.37 -9.27 -10.65
C PRO A 109 1.22 -8.69 -12.06
N TYR A 110 0.00 -8.38 -12.47
CA TYR A 110 -0.32 -7.87 -13.80
C TYR A 110 -0.55 -6.36 -13.83
N TYR A 111 -0.69 -5.70 -12.68
CA TYR A 111 -0.81 -4.25 -12.66
C TYR A 111 0.56 -3.58 -12.83
N ALA A 112 0.64 -2.65 -13.77
CA ALA A 112 1.87 -1.90 -14.03
C ALA A 112 2.35 -1.10 -12.80
N PHE A 113 1.43 -0.74 -11.92
CA PHE A 113 1.64 0.11 -10.75
C PHE A 113 1.51 -0.63 -9.40
N ALA A 114 1.43 -1.96 -9.41
CA ALA A 114 1.34 -2.77 -8.20
C ALA A 114 2.25 -4.00 -8.29
N GLY A 115 2.40 -4.72 -7.17
CA GLY A 115 3.22 -5.93 -7.08
C GLY A 115 4.72 -5.68 -7.26
N GLY A 116 5.19 -4.48 -6.95
CA GLY A 116 6.60 -4.12 -6.90
C GLY A 116 7.17 -4.07 -5.48
N GLU A 117 8.44 -3.70 -5.35
CA GLU A 117 9.16 -3.65 -4.08
C GLU A 117 8.45 -2.80 -3.01
N CYS A 118 7.92 -1.65 -3.39
CA CYS A 118 7.22 -0.76 -2.46
C CYS A 118 5.93 -1.40 -1.93
N ASP A 119 5.24 -2.23 -2.71
CA ASP A 119 4.02 -2.91 -2.28
C ASP A 119 4.31 -4.12 -1.38
N PHE A 120 5.54 -4.59 -1.35
CA PHE A 120 6.04 -5.59 -0.41
C PHE A 120 6.88 -4.97 0.71
N LEU A 121 6.92 -3.62 0.79
CA LEU A 121 7.61 -2.88 1.85
C LEU A 121 9.08 -3.30 2.00
N THR A 122 9.79 -3.55 0.88
CA THR A 122 11.17 -4.07 0.91
C THR A 122 12.14 -3.12 1.61
N PHE A 123 11.85 -1.83 1.61
CA PHE A 123 12.61 -0.78 2.31
C PHE A 123 12.49 -0.84 3.84
N ALA A 124 11.46 -1.52 4.38
CA ALA A 124 11.20 -1.59 5.82
C ALA A 124 11.88 -2.81 6.47
N LYS A 125 12.10 -2.74 7.77
CA LYS A 125 12.58 -3.89 8.56
C LYS A 125 11.48 -4.93 8.68
N ASN A 126 11.83 -6.21 8.82
CA ASN A 126 10.84 -7.30 8.85
C ASN A 126 9.80 -7.16 9.98
N ASP A 127 10.21 -6.62 11.13
CA ASP A 127 9.34 -6.40 12.27
C ASP A 127 8.42 -5.16 12.13
N GLN A 128 8.63 -4.35 11.09
CA GLN A 128 7.80 -3.19 10.76
C GLN A 128 6.73 -3.48 9.71
N LYS A 129 6.82 -4.60 8.96
CA LYS A 129 5.98 -4.91 7.79
C LYS A 129 4.68 -5.59 8.18
N ILE A 130 3.57 -4.98 7.84
CA ILE A 130 2.22 -5.50 8.09
C ILE A 130 1.42 -5.40 6.79
N SER A 131 0.65 -6.42 6.44
CA SER A 131 -0.40 -6.27 5.43
C SER A 131 -1.79 -6.31 6.06
N TYR A 132 -2.68 -5.46 5.56
CA TYR A 132 -4.08 -5.44 5.95
C TYR A 132 -4.97 -5.59 4.71
N ALA A 133 -5.75 -6.66 4.65
CA ALA A 133 -6.66 -6.97 3.54
C ALA A 133 -6.00 -6.85 2.15
N ALA A 134 -4.70 -7.14 2.03
CA ALA A 134 -4.00 -7.10 0.76
C ALA A 134 -4.53 -8.16 -0.20
N SER A 135 -4.59 -7.85 -1.50
CA SER A 135 -5.10 -8.76 -2.50
C SER A 135 -4.10 -8.95 -3.65
N PHE A 136 -4.05 -10.17 -4.16
CA PHE A 136 -3.34 -10.47 -5.41
C PHE A 136 -4.21 -10.21 -6.64
N GLY A 137 -5.54 -10.21 -6.50
CA GLY A 137 -6.47 -10.05 -7.61
C GLY A 137 -6.41 -11.18 -8.66
N VAL A 138 -5.72 -12.26 -8.34
CA VAL A 138 -5.52 -13.43 -9.21
C VAL A 138 -5.56 -14.71 -8.38
N SER A 139 -5.82 -15.84 -9.04
CA SER A 139 -5.83 -17.15 -8.38
C SER A 139 -4.45 -17.85 -8.38
N ILE A 140 -3.56 -17.43 -9.27
CA ILE A 140 -2.23 -18.04 -9.46
C ILE A 140 -1.23 -16.93 -9.77
N ILE A 141 -0.07 -16.98 -9.13
CA ILE A 141 1.05 -16.09 -9.43
C ILE A 141 1.81 -16.66 -10.64
N PRO A 142 2.21 -15.80 -11.61
CA PRO A 142 3.07 -16.24 -12.72
C PRO A 142 4.38 -16.85 -12.21
N GLU A 143 4.79 -17.99 -12.77
CA GLU A 143 5.97 -18.74 -12.36
C GLU A 143 7.23 -17.87 -12.22
N LYS A 144 7.44 -16.96 -13.17
CA LYS A 144 8.57 -16.00 -13.17
C LYS A 144 8.60 -15.05 -11.97
N LYS A 145 7.49 -14.92 -11.22
CA LYS A 145 7.36 -14.08 -10.03
C LYS A 145 7.25 -14.86 -8.73
N GLU A 146 7.12 -16.19 -8.78
CA GLU A 146 6.91 -16.98 -7.57
C GLU A 146 8.07 -16.87 -6.58
N ILE A 147 9.32 -16.91 -7.05
CA ILE A 147 10.51 -16.78 -6.19
C ILE A 147 10.58 -15.43 -5.51
N GLU A 148 10.43 -14.36 -6.29
CA GLU A 148 10.45 -12.98 -5.79
C GLU A 148 9.35 -12.75 -4.73
N TYR A 149 8.13 -13.14 -5.04
CA TYR A 149 6.99 -13.00 -4.13
C TYR A 149 7.13 -13.85 -2.87
N ALA A 150 7.70 -15.05 -2.99
CA ALA A 150 7.99 -15.91 -1.85
C ALA A 150 8.94 -15.24 -0.84
N GLU A 151 10.03 -14.63 -1.33
CA GLU A 151 11.00 -13.94 -0.48
C GLU A 151 10.37 -12.70 0.18
N TYR A 152 9.61 -11.91 -0.57
CA TYR A 152 8.93 -10.75 -0.02
C TYR A 152 7.94 -11.14 1.08
N LEU A 153 7.09 -12.13 0.85
CA LEU A 153 6.06 -12.57 1.81
C LEU A 153 6.67 -13.13 3.10
N LYS A 154 7.81 -13.84 3.02
CA LYS A 154 8.52 -14.36 4.20
C LYS A 154 8.93 -13.24 5.17
N SER A 155 9.21 -12.04 4.66
CA SER A 155 9.73 -10.91 5.43
C SER A 155 8.68 -10.16 6.26
N PHE A 156 7.39 -10.39 6.05
CA PHE A 156 6.33 -9.68 6.78
C PHE A 156 6.25 -10.11 8.24
N LYS A 157 6.02 -9.18 9.15
CA LYS A 157 5.69 -9.45 10.55
C LYS A 157 4.33 -10.14 10.68
N SER A 158 3.32 -9.58 10.00
CA SER A 158 1.95 -10.09 10.01
C SER A 158 1.34 -9.94 8.62
N ILE A 159 0.59 -10.97 8.20
CA ILE A 159 -0.06 -10.99 6.89
C ILE A 159 -1.55 -11.18 7.07
N SER A 160 -2.34 -10.24 6.57
CA SER A 160 -3.76 -10.45 6.31
C SER A 160 -4.11 -10.11 4.87
N VAL A 161 -5.05 -10.87 4.33
CA VAL A 161 -5.49 -10.79 2.93
C VAL A 161 -7.00 -10.67 2.87
N ARG A 162 -7.53 -10.13 1.79
CA ARG A 162 -8.96 -9.89 1.60
C ARG A 162 -9.74 -11.15 1.21
N GLU A 163 -9.10 -12.11 0.54
CA GLU A 163 -9.75 -13.30 0.01
C GLU A 163 -9.03 -14.59 0.38
N HIS A 164 -9.79 -15.68 0.51
CA HIS A 164 -9.25 -17.03 0.81
C HIS A 164 -8.19 -17.47 -0.21
N GLN A 165 -8.36 -17.12 -1.49
CA GLN A 165 -7.36 -17.44 -2.51
C GLN A 165 -6.01 -16.76 -2.23
N GLY A 166 -6.02 -15.55 -1.70
CA GLY A 166 -4.80 -14.85 -1.25
C GLY A 166 -4.08 -15.61 -0.13
N ALA A 167 -4.82 -16.15 0.84
CA ALA A 167 -4.22 -16.96 1.90
C ALA A 167 -3.59 -18.25 1.36
N ILE A 168 -4.23 -18.90 0.38
CA ILE A 168 -3.67 -20.08 -0.30
C ILE A 168 -2.37 -19.74 -1.02
N ILE A 169 -2.33 -18.61 -1.73
CA ILE A 169 -1.12 -18.12 -2.42
C ILE A 169 0.00 -17.87 -1.41
N VAL A 170 -0.27 -17.15 -0.33
CA VAL A 170 0.73 -16.88 0.73
C VAL A 170 1.28 -18.19 1.28
N LYS A 171 0.41 -19.15 1.62
CA LYS A 171 0.84 -20.45 2.15
C LYS A 171 1.69 -21.23 1.16
N LYS A 172 1.25 -21.30 -0.10
CA LYS A 172 1.99 -22.00 -1.17
C LYS A 172 3.38 -21.42 -1.38
N LEU A 173 3.49 -20.09 -1.49
CA LEU A 173 4.74 -19.44 -1.86
C LEU A 173 5.73 -19.32 -0.70
N SER A 174 5.26 -18.93 0.47
CA SER A 174 6.13 -18.58 1.60
C SER A 174 6.13 -19.56 2.76
N GLY A 175 5.20 -20.52 2.77
CA GLY A 175 4.97 -21.43 3.90
C GLY A 175 4.25 -20.79 5.08
N ARG A 176 3.99 -19.47 5.04
CA ARG A 176 3.35 -18.72 6.13
C ARG A 176 1.83 -18.81 6.07
N ASP A 177 1.20 -18.60 7.20
CA ASP A 177 -0.26 -18.43 7.28
C ASP A 177 -0.62 -16.94 7.13
N ALA A 178 -1.76 -16.69 6.50
CA ALA A 178 -2.35 -15.35 6.40
C ALA A 178 -3.78 -15.39 6.94
N THR A 179 -4.16 -14.34 7.67
CA THR A 179 -5.53 -14.17 8.15
C THR A 179 -6.40 -13.57 7.04
N VAL A 180 -7.56 -14.16 6.77
CA VAL A 180 -8.54 -13.56 5.86
C VAL A 180 -9.39 -12.57 6.65
N VAL A 181 -9.45 -11.33 6.19
CA VAL A 181 -10.19 -10.23 6.84
C VAL A 181 -11.04 -9.50 5.81
N LEU A 182 -12.07 -8.81 6.28
CA LEU A 182 -12.86 -7.92 5.43
C LEU A 182 -12.06 -6.66 5.11
N ASP A 183 -12.35 -6.12 3.93
CA ASP A 183 -11.81 -4.89 3.37
C ASP A 183 -12.63 -3.68 3.83
#